data_7e58a8aa8118e8303712766d295cfa71
#
_entry.id   7e58a8aa8118e8303712766d295cfa71
#
_cell.length_a   1.000
_cell.length_b   1.000
_cell.length_c   1.000
_cell.angle_alpha   90.00
_cell.angle_beta   90.00
_cell.angle_gamma   90.00
#
_symmetry.space_group_name_H-M   'P 1'
#
loop_
_entity.id
_entity.type
_entity.pdbx_description
1 polymer ?
#
loop_
_entity_poly.entity_id
_entity_poly.type
_entity_poly.pdbx_seq_one_letter_code
_entity_poly.pdbx_strand_id
1 'polypeptide(L)'
;MSAAADEIGYDALVARLSGQSIPTGAGVGVAQVEAPEVTGTLTYGPDQSLSEFSGKTFTPQSGAPLVSSHATFVGKSYYSNTASIAPGITQIYLWEVNSFLSSNLRYGAGAATAPIISPTGLKLFNHSWIGGFAGSTPTVGDNEVLRRADWAMNRDDTLYLVGMNNGATSPTYPMMAMGYHGLSVGVISGAHSHGPVPSGADGVGRMKPEIVAPGEFTSFSTPVVGSVAALLYQTAATHPSVSANPNADESTVIKAALLAGARHRAGWTNNPTASGVIRGATSKPLDSTYGVDVVNIDRSHRILTGGERDGAATSAAATIIPQAGWDFEVIPSAATRYYRIRSTRPISELSFIATWHRTATSAIAAPTIADIDLTLFRVNTTGGLDTLVGEAGAAYYTAGNVASRSAVDNIEHIYLTNLAAGEYVLEAKRIGTATTAASYSVAWIMPAIIGDLNQDGQVDGVDLATLLSAWGSTTGGDVNGDGAADGTDLAYILSNWG
;
A
#
# COMPACT_ATOMS: atom_id res chain seq x y z
N MET A 1 -23.28 -7.83 4.68
CA MET A 1 -21.82 -7.64 4.66
C MET A 1 -21.30 -7.89 6.07
N SER A 2 -20.08 -8.40 6.22
CA SER A 2 -19.55 -8.80 7.53
C SER A 2 -18.99 -7.59 8.27
N ALA A 3 -18.83 -7.67 9.61
CA ALA A 3 -18.13 -6.66 10.41
C ALA A 3 -16.72 -6.30 9.84
N ALA A 4 -16.08 -7.22 9.13
CA ALA A 4 -14.81 -6.98 8.46
C ALA A 4 -14.90 -5.89 7.37
N ALA A 5 -16.04 -5.69 6.71
CA ALA A 5 -16.21 -4.67 5.67
C ALA A 5 -16.13 -3.25 6.25
N ASP A 6 -16.72 -3.02 7.41
CA ASP A 6 -16.65 -1.74 8.12
C ASP A 6 -15.23 -1.45 8.62
N GLU A 7 -14.53 -2.47 9.15
CA GLU A 7 -13.17 -2.33 9.67
C GLU A 7 -12.15 -1.90 8.61
N ILE A 8 -12.33 -2.31 7.34
CA ILE A 8 -11.47 -1.95 6.21
C ILE A 8 -11.98 -0.74 5.41
N GLY A 9 -13.01 -0.04 5.90
CA GLY A 9 -13.56 1.16 5.27
C GLY A 9 -14.36 0.90 3.99
N TYR A 10 -14.85 -0.33 3.75
CA TYR A 10 -15.64 -0.64 2.55
C TYR A 10 -17.02 0.03 2.58
N ASP A 11 -17.67 0.07 3.75
CA ASP A 11 -18.96 0.73 3.91
C ASP A 11 -18.84 2.26 3.70
N ALA A 12 -17.70 2.86 4.12
CA ALA A 12 -17.40 4.27 3.84
C ALA A 12 -17.17 4.51 2.33
N LEU A 13 -16.47 3.61 1.63
CA LEU A 13 -16.34 3.67 0.17
C LEU A 13 -17.69 3.60 -0.52
N VAL A 14 -18.55 2.64 -0.14
CA VAL A 14 -19.89 2.47 -0.72
C VAL A 14 -20.74 3.71 -0.49
N ALA A 15 -20.73 4.27 0.72
CA ALA A 15 -21.45 5.49 1.05
C ALA A 15 -20.98 6.68 0.21
N ARG A 16 -19.65 6.88 0.10
CA ARG A 16 -19.07 7.96 -0.69
C ARG A 16 -19.32 7.84 -2.19
N LEU A 17 -19.35 6.61 -2.73
CA LEU A 17 -19.61 6.36 -4.14
C LEU A 17 -21.12 6.15 -4.42
N SER A 18 -22.01 6.60 -3.54
CA SER A 18 -23.44 6.50 -3.74
C SER A 18 -23.85 7.10 -5.09
N GLY A 19 -24.60 6.32 -5.90
CA GLY A 19 -24.95 6.72 -7.27
C GLY A 19 -23.86 6.51 -8.33
N GLN A 20 -22.68 6.06 -7.95
CA GLN A 20 -21.56 5.73 -8.87
C GLN A 20 -21.31 4.22 -8.90
N SER A 21 -20.48 3.79 -9.86
CA SER A 21 -20.03 2.38 -9.93
C SER A 21 -19.02 2.09 -8.82
N ILE A 22 -19.39 1.19 -7.90
CA ILE A 22 -18.50 0.68 -6.87
C ILE A 22 -17.58 -0.37 -7.52
N PRO A 23 -16.25 -0.28 -7.35
CA PRO A 23 -15.34 -1.29 -7.88
C PRO A 23 -15.57 -2.65 -7.19
N THR A 24 -15.46 -3.72 -7.96
CA THR A 24 -15.71 -5.11 -7.53
C THR A 24 -14.53 -6.05 -7.82
N GLY A 25 -13.40 -5.53 -8.31
CA GLY A 25 -12.25 -6.31 -8.79
C GLY A 25 -12.43 -6.88 -10.19
N ALA A 26 -13.45 -6.41 -10.94
CA ALA A 26 -13.70 -6.90 -12.30
C ALA A 26 -12.51 -6.59 -13.25
N GLY A 27 -12.17 -7.58 -14.09
CA GLY A 27 -11.07 -7.47 -15.05
C GLY A 27 -9.67 -7.74 -14.45
N VAL A 28 -9.55 -7.95 -13.14
CA VAL A 28 -8.28 -8.23 -12.47
C VAL A 28 -8.07 -9.75 -12.36
N GLY A 29 -6.98 -10.25 -12.95
CA GLY A 29 -6.52 -11.62 -12.74
C GLY A 29 -5.81 -11.77 -11.40
N VAL A 30 -6.11 -12.85 -10.68
CA VAL A 30 -5.48 -13.12 -9.39
C VAL A 30 -4.92 -14.54 -9.32
N ALA A 31 -3.88 -14.73 -8.52
CA ALA A 31 -3.33 -16.03 -8.19
C ALA A 31 -3.62 -16.38 -6.73
N GLN A 32 -3.92 -17.65 -6.49
CA GLN A 32 -3.95 -18.26 -5.18
C GLN A 32 -2.88 -19.35 -5.15
N VAL A 33 -1.87 -19.16 -4.30
CA VAL A 33 -0.76 -20.08 -4.09
C VAL A 33 -0.91 -20.73 -2.72
N GLU A 34 -1.08 -22.05 -2.68
CA GLU A 34 -1.41 -22.78 -1.46
C GLU A 34 -0.41 -23.89 -1.16
N ALA A 35 -0.15 -24.12 0.11
CA ALA A 35 0.48 -25.34 0.55
C ALA A 35 -0.53 -26.50 0.48
N PRO A 36 -0.10 -27.72 0.11
CA PRO A 36 -1.01 -28.85 0.08
C PRO A 36 -1.49 -29.18 1.50
N GLU A 37 -2.79 -29.27 1.69
CA GLU A 37 -3.40 -29.61 3.00
C GLU A 37 -3.00 -31.02 3.46
N VAL A 38 -2.78 -31.92 2.50
CA VAL A 38 -2.23 -33.25 2.73
C VAL A 38 -0.88 -33.35 2.01
N THR A 39 0.18 -33.50 2.76
CA THR A 39 1.55 -33.61 2.23
C THR A 39 1.68 -34.68 1.16
N GLY A 40 2.34 -34.37 0.05
CA GLY A 40 2.56 -35.27 -1.07
C GLY A 40 1.35 -35.43 -2.01
N THR A 41 0.30 -34.62 -1.84
CA THR A 41 -0.87 -34.61 -2.70
C THR A 41 -1.05 -33.25 -3.36
N LEU A 42 -2.02 -33.13 -4.26
CA LEU A 42 -2.40 -31.85 -4.88
C LEU A 42 -3.63 -31.21 -4.21
N THR A 43 -3.79 -31.36 -2.89
CA THR A 43 -4.87 -30.76 -2.10
C THR A 43 -4.62 -29.26 -1.88
N TYR A 44 -4.73 -28.44 -2.95
CA TYR A 44 -4.42 -27.03 -2.93
C TYR A 44 -5.50 -26.14 -3.59
N GLY A 45 -6.56 -26.71 -4.12
CA GLY A 45 -7.63 -25.97 -4.79
C GLY A 45 -8.85 -25.70 -3.90
N PRO A 46 -9.59 -24.61 -4.12
CA PRO A 46 -10.86 -24.39 -3.46
C PRO A 46 -11.93 -25.38 -3.96
N ASP A 47 -12.98 -25.59 -3.17
CA ASP A 47 -14.17 -26.34 -3.60
C ASP A 47 -14.98 -25.51 -4.61
N GLN A 48 -14.68 -25.74 -5.88
CA GLN A 48 -15.30 -25.00 -7.01
C GLN A 48 -16.80 -25.34 -7.20
N SER A 49 -17.35 -26.34 -6.52
CA SER A 49 -18.76 -26.71 -6.58
C SER A 49 -19.66 -25.76 -5.76
N LEU A 50 -19.08 -24.95 -4.90
CA LEU A 50 -19.81 -24.02 -4.06
C LEU A 50 -20.42 -22.88 -4.90
N SER A 51 -21.68 -22.53 -4.61
CA SER A 51 -22.40 -21.42 -5.28
C SER A 51 -21.68 -20.07 -5.13
N GLU A 52 -20.90 -19.90 -4.08
CA GLU A 52 -20.07 -18.71 -3.82
C GLU A 52 -18.99 -18.49 -4.90
N PHE A 53 -18.63 -19.52 -5.64
CA PHE A 53 -17.65 -19.47 -6.74
C PHE A 53 -18.31 -19.59 -8.12
N SER A 54 -19.62 -19.53 -8.20
CA SER A 54 -20.33 -19.55 -9.49
C SER A 54 -19.87 -18.42 -10.40
N GLY A 55 -19.57 -18.73 -11.67
CA GLY A 55 -19.08 -17.76 -12.65
C GLY A 55 -17.59 -17.45 -12.56
N LYS A 56 -16.84 -18.13 -11.67
CA LYS A 56 -15.39 -18.02 -11.59
C LYS A 56 -14.71 -19.02 -12.53
N THR A 57 -13.59 -18.61 -13.12
CA THR A 57 -12.73 -19.47 -13.95
C THR A 57 -11.45 -19.79 -13.18
N PHE A 58 -11.25 -21.04 -12.88
CA PHE A 58 -10.05 -21.52 -12.20
C PHE A 58 -9.09 -22.17 -13.20
N THR A 59 -7.85 -21.71 -13.21
CA THR A 59 -6.80 -22.17 -14.12
C THR A 59 -5.65 -22.79 -13.33
N PRO A 60 -5.65 -24.12 -13.13
CA PRO A 60 -4.57 -24.81 -12.42
C PRO A 60 -3.24 -24.70 -13.17
N GLN A 61 -2.17 -24.39 -12.43
CA GLN A 61 -0.80 -24.26 -12.95
C GLN A 61 0.13 -25.38 -12.44
N SER A 62 -0.34 -26.21 -11.51
CA SER A 62 0.45 -27.26 -10.83
C SER A 62 -0.19 -28.64 -10.96
N GLY A 63 -0.95 -28.88 -12.03
CA GLY A 63 -1.76 -30.09 -12.20
C GLY A 63 -3.17 -29.93 -11.62
N ALA A 64 -4.01 -30.96 -11.80
CA ALA A 64 -5.40 -30.91 -11.35
C ALA A 64 -5.51 -30.83 -9.83
N PRO A 65 -6.09 -29.76 -9.25
CA PRO A 65 -6.18 -29.62 -7.80
C PRO A 65 -7.23 -30.54 -7.21
N LEU A 66 -6.91 -31.13 -6.07
CA LEU A 66 -7.90 -31.69 -5.16
C LEU A 66 -8.38 -30.59 -4.22
N VAL A 67 -9.58 -30.75 -3.68
CA VAL A 67 -10.19 -29.78 -2.76
C VAL A 67 -9.38 -29.70 -1.47
N SER A 68 -9.08 -28.47 -1.06
CA SER A 68 -8.55 -28.08 0.24
C SER A 68 -9.55 -27.20 0.96
N SER A 69 -9.82 -27.49 2.22
CA SER A 69 -10.68 -26.64 3.06
C SER A 69 -10.03 -25.28 3.29
N HIS A 70 -8.71 -25.24 3.51
CA HIS A 70 -7.95 -24.03 3.68
C HIS A 70 -8.03 -23.14 2.42
N ALA A 71 -7.75 -23.70 1.23
CA ALA A 71 -7.84 -22.96 -0.03
C ALA A 71 -9.27 -22.43 -0.28
N THR A 72 -10.30 -23.20 0.14
CA THR A 72 -11.70 -22.77 0.05
C THR A 72 -11.98 -21.54 0.91
N PHE A 73 -11.50 -21.52 2.17
CA PHE A 73 -11.66 -20.35 3.06
C PHE A 73 -10.87 -19.13 2.57
N VAL A 74 -9.67 -19.32 2.07
CA VAL A 74 -8.88 -18.24 1.43
C VAL A 74 -9.65 -17.67 0.25
N GLY A 75 -10.16 -18.49 -0.66
CA GLY A 75 -10.94 -18.06 -1.81
C GLY A 75 -12.23 -17.33 -1.43
N LYS A 76 -12.89 -17.74 -0.33
CA LYS A 76 -14.07 -17.03 0.19
C LYS A 76 -13.78 -15.58 0.53
N SER A 77 -12.67 -15.30 1.20
CA SER A 77 -12.27 -13.94 1.56
C SER A 77 -11.76 -13.15 0.35
N TYR A 78 -11.19 -13.83 -0.65
CA TYR A 78 -10.50 -13.17 -1.75
C TYR A 78 -11.41 -12.75 -2.91
N TYR A 79 -12.23 -13.68 -3.40
CA TYR A 79 -12.98 -13.48 -4.65
C TYR A 79 -14.40 -14.07 -4.65
N SER A 80 -14.93 -14.56 -3.52
CA SER A 80 -16.28 -15.15 -3.53
C SER A 80 -17.35 -14.11 -3.83
N ASN A 81 -18.49 -14.58 -4.33
CA ASN A 81 -19.63 -13.72 -4.68
C ASN A 81 -20.30 -13.08 -3.46
N THR A 82 -20.12 -13.63 -2.25
CA THR A 82 -20.90 -13.26 -1.06
C THR A 82 -20.08 -12.76 0.11
N ALA A 83 -18.86 -13.27 0.31
CA ALA A 83 -18.04 -12.96 1.47
C ALA A 83 -16.88 -11.98 1.14
N SER A 84 -16.44 -11.92 -0.13
CA SER A 84 -15.42 -10.97 -0.58
C SER A 84 -16.03 -9.61 -0.94
N ILE A 85 -15.24 -8.54 -0.75
CA ILE A 85 -15.54 -7.20 -1.29
C ILE A 85 -15.19 -7.10 -2.79
N ALA A 86 -14.52 -8.11 -3.36
CA ALA A 86 -14.11 -8.18 -4.76
C ALA A 86 -14.82 -9.31 -5.54
N PRO A 87 -16.18 -9.35 -5.54
CA PRO A 87 -16.94 -10.43 -6.20
C PRO A 87 -16.77 -10.41 -7.74
N GLY A 88 -16.29 -9.33 -8.32
CA GLY A 88 -16.05 -9.21 -9.77
C GLY A 88 -14.78 -9.90 -10.27
N ILE A 89 -13.91 -10.39 -9.39
CA ILE A 89 -12.78 -11.23 -9.78
C ILE A 89 -13.32 -12.54 -10.35
N THR A 90 -12.99 -12.84 -11.62
CA THR A 90 -13.46 -14.05 -12.31
C THR A 90 -12.32 -14.93 -12.83
N GLN A 91 -11.09 -14.41 -12.92
CA GLN A 91 -9.92 -15.13 -13.42
C GLN A 91 -9.00 -15.49 -12.25
N ILE A 92 -8.95 -16.75 -11.87
CA ILE A 92 -8.18 -17.24 -10.74
C ILE A 92 -7.17 -18.32 -11.22
N TYR A 93 -5.89 -18.04 -10.99
CA TYR A 93 -4.81 -18.98 -11.27
C TYR A 93 -4.44 -19.69 -9.97
N LEU A 94 -4.32 -21.02 -10.02
CA LEU A 94 -4.07 -21.87 -8.85
C LEU A 94 -2.69 -22.54 -8.92
N TRP A 95 -1.87 -22.35 -7.90
CA TRP A 95 -0.57 -23.02 -7.74
C TRP A 95 -0.49 -23.80 -6.45
N GLU A 96 0.11 -24.99 -6.52
CA GLU A 96 0.69 -25.66 -5.36
C GLU A 96 2.07 -25.05 -5.08
N VAL A 97 2.39 -24.79 -3.82
CA VAL A 97 3.55 -23.98 -3.41
C VAL A 97 4.89 -24.54 -3.89
N ASN A 98 5.13 -25.86 -3.79
CA ASN A 98 6.41 -26.43 -4.21
C ASN A 98 6.60 -26.34 -5.74
N SER A 99 5.52 -26.50 -6.49
CA SER A 99 5.50 -26.26 -7.93
C SER A 99 5.70 -24.78 -8.25
N PHE A 100 5.10 -23.87 -7.49
CA PHE A 100 5.33 -22.43 -7.64
C PHE A 100 6.81 -22.08 -7.44
N LEU A 101 7.44 -22.56 -6.37
CA LEU A 101 8.85 -22.29 -6.08
C LEU A 101 9.79 -22.88 -7.16
N SER A 102 9.59 -24.16 -7.51
CA SER A 102 10.50 -24.86 -8.42
C SER A 102 10.26 -24.58 -9.90
N SER A 103 9.00 -24.51 -10.32
CA SER A 103 8.64 -24.37 -11.74
C SER A 103 8.39 -22.93 -12.15
N ASN A 104 7.68 -22.14 -11.33
CA ASN A 104 7.36 -20.73 -11.65
C ASN A 104 8.51 -19.80 -11.29
N LEU A 105 8.98 -19.81 -10.03
CA LEU A 105 10.12 -19.00 -9.60
C LEU A 105 11.47 -19.57 -10.07
N ARG A 106 11.54 -20.82 -10.53
CA ARG A 106 12.77 -21.48 -11.00
C ARG A 106 13.83 -21.62 -9.91
N TYR A 107 13.41 -21.84 -8.65
CA TYR A 107 14.34 -22.10 -7.56
C TYR A 107 15.31 -23.25 -7.93
N GLY A 108 16.60 -23.04 -7.71
CA GLY A 108 17.66 -24.02 -8.01
C GLY A 108 18.09 -24.09 -9.49
N ALA A 109 17.48 -23.35 -10.41
CA ALA A 109 17.80 -23.39 -11.85
C ALA A 109 19.01 -22.57 -12.27
N GLY A 110 19.77 -22.01 -11.34
CA GLY A 110 20.96 -21.18 -11.60
C GLY A 110 20.66 -19.67 -11.66
N ALA A 111 21.70 -18.88 -11.43
CA ALA A 111 21.60 -17.43 -11.18
C ALA A 111 20.91 -16.62 -12.29
N ALA A 112 21.22 -16.93 -13.54
CA ALA A 112 20.75 -16.19 -14.70
C ALA A 112 19.41 -16.70 -15.26
N THR A 113 18.85 -17.78 -14.71
CA THR A 113 17.57 -18.31 -15.17
C THR A 113 16.43 -17.49 -14.56
N ALA A 114 15.73 -16.70 -15.36
CA ALA A 114 14.63 -15.88 -14.91
C ALA A 114 13.43 -16.72 -14.46
N PRO A 115 12.61 -16.26 -13.51
CA PRO A 115 11.29 -16.79 -13.24
C PRO A 115 10.43 -16.82 -14.50
N ILE A 116 9.42 -17.67 -14.52
CA ILE A 116 8.43 -17.71 -15.61
C ILE A 116 7.67 -16.38 -15.63
N ILE A 117 7.36 -15.87 -16.82
CA ILE A 117 6.55 -14.66 -17.00
C ILE A 117 5.13 -14.95 -16.53
N SER A 118 4.58 -14.04 -15.76
CA SER A 118 3.20 -14.13 -15.27
C SER A 118 2.20 -14.10 -16.45
N PRO A 119 1.08 -14.83 -16.36
CA PRO A 119 0.01 -14.73 -17.35
C PRO A 119 -0.47 -13.27 -17.53
N THR A 120 -0.81 -12.91 -18.74
CA THR A 120 -1.32 -11.57 -19.07
C THR A 120 -2.57 -11.25 -18.24
N GLY A 121 -2.62 -10.06 -17.65
CA GLY A 121 -3.71 -9.60 -16.79
C GLY A 121 -3.67 -10.11 -15.35
N LEU A 122 -2.72 -10.97 -15.00
CA LEU A 122 -2.50 -11.40 -13.63
C LEU A 122 -1.71 -10.31 -12.88
N LYS A 123 -2.33 -9.69 -11.88
CA LYS A 123 -1.77 -8.57 -11.12
C LYS A 123 -1.42 -8.94 -9.66
N LEU A 124 -2.13 -9.90 -9.07
CA LEU A 124 -2.08 -10.18 -7.63
C LEU A 124 -1.81 -11.65 -7.35
N PHE A 125 -0.90 -11.92 -6.43
CA PHE A 125 -0.63 -13.26 -5.91
C PHE A 125 -0.89 -13.31 -4.41
N ASN A 126 -1.79 -14.20 -3.97
CA ASN A 126 -2.03 -14.46 -2.56
C ASN A 126 -1.23 -15.67 -2.09
N HIS A 127 -0.42 -15.48 -1.06
CA HIS A 127 0.41 -16.49 -0.40
C HIS A 127 -0.05 -16.66 1.05
N SER A 128 -1.07 -17.48 1.28
CA SER A 128 -1.58 -17.79 2.62
C SER A 128 -0.90 -19.02 3.24
N TRP A 129 0.42 -19.07 3.17
CA TRP A 129 1.27 -20.14 3.68
C TRP A 129 2.60 -19.58 4.22
N ILE A 130 3.29 -20.36 5.03
CA ILE A 130 4.62 -20.05 5.57
C ILE A 130 5.60 -21.14 5.21
N GLY A 131 6.89 -20.80 5.08
CA GLY A 131 7.93 -21.78 4.77
C GLY A 131 9.35 -21.26 4.99
N GLY A 132 10.28 -22.20 5.05
CA GLY A 132 11.71 -21.96 5.11
C GLY A 132 12.46 -23.28 5.02
N PHE A 133 13.60 -23.30 4.34
CA PHE A 133 14.39 -24.54 4.17
C PHE A 133 15.02 -25.05 5.48
N ALA A 134 15.20 -24.15 6.46
CA ALA A 134 15.64 -24.51 7.81
C ALA A 134 14.67 -23.95 8.87
N GLY A 135 13.38 -24.16 8.67
CA GLY A 135 12.33 -23.60 9.54
C GLY A 135 12.33 -22.09 9.49
N SER A 136 12.42 -21.42 10.63
CA SER A 136 12.43 -19.96 10.75
C SER A 136 13.82 -19.32 10.59
N THR A 137 14.88 -20.14 10.48
CA THR A 137 16.25 -19.61 10.27
C THR A 137 16.49 -19.37 8.78
N PRO A 138 16.75 -18.14 8.34
CA PRO A 138 17.01 -17.84 6.94
C PRO A 138 18.25 -18.56 6.40
N THR A 139 18.14 -19.10 5.20
CA THR A 139 19.20 -19.78 4.47
C THR A 139 19.51 -19.08 3.14
N VAL A 140 20.61 -19.48 2.49
CA VAL A 140 20.91 -19.00 1.12
C VAL A 140 19.81 -19.38 0.13
N GLY A 141 19.15 -20.55 0.35
CA GLY A 141 18.03 -20.99 -0.48
C GLY A 141 16.80 -20.12 -0.30
N ASP A 142 16.47 -19.73 0.94
CA ASP A 142 15.38 -18.79 1.20
C ASP A 142 15.62 -17.44 0.51
N ASN A 143 16.85 -16.91 0.61
CA ASN A 143 17.22 -15.66 -0.06
C ASN A 143 17.16 -15.79 -1.59
N GLU A 144 17.50 -16.96 -2.16
CA GLU A 144 17.31 -17.21 -3.60
C GLU A 144 15.82 -17.11 -3.98
N VAL A 145 14.93 -17.74 -3.22
CA VAL A 145 13.48 -17.66 -3.45
C VAL A 145 13.00 -16.20 -3.40
N LEU A 146 13.39 -15.46 -2.35
CA LEU A 146 13.00 -14.05 -2.18
C LEU A 146 13.47 -13.16 -3.33
N ARG A 147 14.71 -13.34 -3.79
CA ARG A 147 15.26 -12.57 -4.93
C ARG A 147 14.56 -12.92 -6.23
N ARG A 148 14.19 -14.18 -6.44
CA ARG A 148 13.42 -14.61 -7.62
C ARG A 148 11.99 -14.05 -7.59
N ALA A 149 11.37 -14.00 -6.42
CA ALA A 149 10.07 -13.37 -6.26
C ALA A 149 10.15 -11.86 -6.55
N ASP A 150 11.15 -11.15 -6.01
CA ASP A 150 11.39 -9.74 -6.30
C ASP A 150 11.65 -9.51 -7.81
N TRP A 151 12.40 -10.40 -8.46
CA TRP A 151 12.64 -10.34 -9.91
C TRP A 151 11.33 -10.49 -10.69
N ALA A 152 10.51 -11.49 -10.36
CA ALA A 152 9.23 -11.70 -11.03
C ALA A 152 8.31 -10.48 -10.85
N MET A 153 8.13 -10.00 -9.62
CA MET A 153 7.29 -8.84 -9.33
C MET A 153 7.73 -7.57 -10.07
N ASN A 154 9.03 -7.29 -10.06
CA ASN A 154 9.57 -6.09 -10.74
C ASN A 154 9.47 -6.17 -12.27
N ARG A 155 9.64 -7.37 -12.86
CA ARG A 155 9.56 -7.57 -14.32
C ARG A 155 8.13 -7.56 -14.83
N ASP A 156 7.22 -8.21 -14.08
CA ASP A 156 5.85 -8.49 -14.53
C ASP A 156 4.85 -7.48 -13.97
N ASP A 157 5.31 -6.52 -13.17
CA ASP A 157 4.49 -5.52 -12.48
C ASP A 157 3.32 -6.17 -11.73
N THR A 158 3.66 -7.09 -10.82
CA THR A 158 2.70 -7.84 -9.99
C THR A 158 2.95 -7.59 -8.52
N LEU A 159 1.92 -7.73 -7.68
CA LEU A 159 2.03 -7.58 -6.22
C LEU A 159 1.75 -8.91 -5.53
N TYR A 160 2.70 -9.38 -4.72
CA TYR A 160 2.53 -10.58 -3.89
C TYR A 160 2.10 -10.18 -2.48
N LEU A 161 1.01 -10.77 -2.02
CA LEU A 161 0.46 -10.60 -0.69
C LEU A 161 0.79 -11.84 0.13
N VAL A 162 1.44 -11.67 1.28
CA VAL A 162 2.05 -12.78 2.00
C VAL A 162 1.63 -12.78 3.46
N GLY A 163 0.98 -13.84 3.90
CA GLY A 163 0.59 -14.01 5.31
C GLY A 163 1.80 -14.22 6.23
N MET A 164 1.82 -13.53 7.37
CA MET A 164 2.76 -13.82 8.44
C MET A 164 2.43 -15.15 9.11
N ASN A 165 3.35 -15.70 9.93
CA ASN A 165 3.01 -16.87 10.75
C ASN A 165 1.98 -16.48 11.83
N ASN A 166 1.07 -17.40 12.16
CA ASN A 166 0.07 -17.18 13.19
C ASN A 166 0.70 -17.25 14.60
N GLY A 167 0.17 -16.44 15.52
CA GLY A 167 0.60 -16.35 16.91
C GLY A 167 1.68 -15.29 17.15
N ALA A 168 1.42 -14.38 18.10
CA ALA A 168 2.28 -13.22 18.39
C ALA A 168 3.70 -13.58 18.86
N THR A 169 3.89 -14.77 19.44
CA THR A 169 5.20 -15.27 19.88
C THR A 169 5.82 -16.28 18.91
N SER A 170 5.15 -16.56 17.83
CA SER A 170 5.64 -17.49 16.80
C SER A 170 6.79 -16.86 16.01
N PRO A 171 7.79 -17.64 15.56
CA PRO A 171 8.85 -17.10 14.74
C PRO A 171 8.34 -16.72 13.35
N THR A 172 8.92 -15.69 12.74
CA THR A 172 8.68 -15.36 11.35
C THR A 172 9.46 -16.31 10.44
N TYR A 173 8.76 -16.93 9.50
CA TYR A 173 9.37 -17.77 8.47
C TYR A 173 9.87 -16.92 7.30
N PRO A 174 11.01 -17.28 6.68
CA PRO A 174 11.64 -16.39 5.70
C PRO A 174 10.91 -16.35 4.36
N MET A 175 10.41 -17.48 3.86
CA MET A 175 9.86 -17.56 2.51
C MET A 175 8.65 -16.66 2.36
N MET A 176 8.74 -15.84 1.35
CA MET A 176 7.88 -14.76 0.88
C MET A 176 7.73 -13.60 1.88
N ALA A 177 7.50 -13.84 3.18
CA ALA A 177 7.21 -12.79 4.16
C ALA A 177 8.36 -11.80 4.38
N MET A 178 9.63 -12.25 4.24
CA MET A 178 10.82 -11.39 4.38
C MET A 178 11.23 -10.72 3.06
N GLY A 179 10.47 -10.87 1.96
CA GLY A 179 10.73 -10.22 0.68
C GLY A 179 10.67 -8.70 0.74
N TYR A 180 11.24 -8.03 -0.27
CA TYR A 180 11.20 -6.57 -0.40
C TYR A 180 9.96 -6.09 -1.15
N HIS A 181 9.62 -6.72 -2.29
CA HIS A 181 8.59 -6.19 -3.18
C HIS A 181 7.19 -6.59 -2.76
N GLY A 182 7.01 -7.78 -2.16
CA GLY A 182 5.73 -8.23 -1.64
C GLY A 182 5.21 -7.34 -0.50
N LEU A 183 3.96 -7.56 -0.14
CA LEU A 183 3.29 -6.93 0.99
C LEU A 183 2.98 -8.00 2.04
N SER A 184 3.69 -7.96 3.17
CA SER A 184 3.48 -8.91 4.27
C SER A 184 2.30 -8.46 5.14
N VAL A 185 1.40 -9.41 5.43
CA VAL A 185 0.09 -9.16 6.04
C VAL A 185 -0.05 -9.87 7.39
N GLY A 186 -0.36 -9.11 8.43
CA GLY A 186 -0.75 -9.60 9.75
C GLY A 186 -2.26 -9.52 9.99
N VAL A 187 -2.68 -9.87 11.21
CA VAL A 187 -4.06 -9.70 11.68
C VAL A 187 -4.19 -8.49 12.61
N ILE A 188 -5.33 -7.82 12.60
CA ILE A 188 -5.58 -6.61 13.41
C ILE A 188 -5.43 -6.84 14.92
N SER A 189 -5.63 -8.07 15.38
CA SER A 189 -5.46 -8.44 16.78
C SER A 189 -3.99 -8.46 17.25
N GLY A 190 -3.02 -8.47 16.31
CA GLY A 190 -1.61 -8.69 16.62
C GLY A 190 -1.24 -10.16 16.87
N ALA A 191 -2.16 -11.10 16.71
CA ALA A 191 -1.93 -12.54 16.90
C ALA A 191 -1.18 -13.17 15.71
N HIS A 192 -0.06 -12.58 15.32
CA HIS A 192 0.83 -13.03 14.24
C HIS A 192 2.30 -12.78 14.60
N SER A 193 3.21 -13.49 13.95
CA SER A 193 4.64 -13.23 14.09
C SER A 193 4.99 -11.85 13.56
N HIS A 194 5.86 -11.12 14.25
CA HIS A 194 6.19 -9.75 13.92
C HIS A 194 7.60 -9.38 14.37
N GLY A 195 8.08 -8.22 13.96
CA GLY A 195 9.36 -7.67 14.36
C GLY A 195 10.37 -7.55 13.23
N PRO A 196 11.65 -7.32 13.54
CA PRO A 196 12.68 -7.08 12.54
C PRO A 196 13.05 -8.36 11.78
N VAL A 197 13.31 -8.23 10.50
CA VAL A 197 13.93 -9.27 9.67
C VAL A 197 15.27 -9.67 10.29
N PRO A 198 15.49 -10.98 10.60
CA PRO A 198 16.67 -11.45 11.31
C PRO A 198 17.92 -11.48 10.43
N SER A 199 19.07 -11.66 11.07
CA SER A 199 20.35 -11.91 10.38
C SER A 199 20.26 -13.19 9.52
N GLY A 200 20.94 -13.18 8.39
CA GLY A 200 20.90 -14.26 7.39
C GLY A 200 19.89 -14.05 6.27
N ALA A 201 18.89 -13.20 6.45
CA ALA A 201 18.00 -12.75 5.38
C ALA A 201 18.49 -11.43 4.77
N ASP A 202 18.14 -11.18 3.51
CA ASP A 202 18.39 -9.89 2.88
C ASP A 202 17.59 -8.79 3.61
N GLY A 203 18.23 -7.65 3.91
CA GLY A 203 17.58 -6.49 4.55
C GLY A 203 17.27 -6.70 6.03
N VAL A 204 18.25 -7.14 6.78
CA VAL A 204 18.22 -7.26 8.24
C VAL A 204 17.74 -5.97 8.88
N GLY A 205 16.78 -6.08 9.80
CA GLY A 205 16.27 -4.96 10.59
C GLY A 205 14.98 -4.32 10.04
N ARG A 206 14.56 -4.63 8.81
CA ARG A 206 13.26 -4.19 8.28
C ARG A 206 12.12 -4.75 9.13
N MET A 207 11.07 -3.95 9.34
CA MET A 207 9.92 -4.38 10.15
C MET A 207 8.91 -5.18 9.32
N LYS A 208 8.37 -6.25 9.91
CA LYS A 208 7.30 -7.07 9.36
C LYS A 208 6.22 -7.34 10.44
N PRO A 209 4.92 -7.39 10.08
CA PRO A 209 4.35 -7.19 8.74
C PRO A 209 4.43 -5.73 8.27
N GLU A 210 4.03 -5.50 7.00
CA GLU A 210 3.89 -4.14 6.46
C GLU A 210 2.49 -3.57 6.66
N ILE A 211 1.46 -4.43 6.75
CA ILE A 211 0.05 -4.02 6.92
C ILE A 211 -0.71 -5.11 7.68
N VAL A 212 -1.83 -4.74 8.31
CA VAL A 212 -2.74 -5.71 8.94
C VAL A 212 -4.17 -5.58 8.40
N ALA A 213 -4.93 -6.67 8.49
CA ALA A 213 -6.33 -6.71 8.11
C ALA A 213 -7.15 -7.58 9.06
N PRO A 214 -8.51 -7.48 9.05
CA PRO A 214 -9.37 -8.37 9.79
C PRO A 214 -9.18 -9.83 9.37
N GLY A 215 -9.23 -10.73 10.33
CA GLY A 215 -9.13 -12.16 10.15
C GLY A 215 -8.81 -12.86 11.48
N GLU A 216 -9.26 -14.10 11.61
CA GLU A 216 -8.87 -14.95 12.75
C GLU A 216 -7.39 -15.38 12.63
N PHE A 217 -6.96 -15.66 11.39
CA PHE A 217 -5.61 -16.06 11.03
C PHE A 217 -5.10 -15.19 9.87
N THR A 218 -3.78 -15.10 9.74
CA THR A 218 -3.14 -14.36 8.63
C THR A 218 -3.52 -14.92 7.27
N SER A 219 -3.77 -16.22 7.18
CA SER A 219 -4.28 -16.87 5.95
C SER A 219 -5.60 -16.27 5.46
N PHE A 220 -6.39 -15.65 6.34
CA PHE A 220 -7.69 -15.05 6.00
C PHE A 220 -7.63 -13.52 5.91
N SER A 221 -6.69 -12.88 6.62
CA SER A 221 -6.45 -11.44 6.47
C SER A 221 -5.70 -11.10 5.16
N THR A 222 -4.79 -11.98 4.71
CA THR A 222 -4.03 -11.78 3.47
C THR A 222 -4.94 -11.62 2.24
N PRO A 223 -5.91 -12.52 1.98
CA PRO A 223 -6.83 -12.35 0.85
C PRO A 223 -7.79 -11.16 1.00
N VAL A 224 -8.04 -10.67 2.22
CA VAL A 224 -8.78 -9.40 2.42
C VAL A 224 -7.98 -8.23 1.84
N VAL A 225 -6.67 -8.13 2.13
CA VAL A 225 -5.80 -7.11 1.51
C VAL A 225 -5.77 -7.32 -0.01
N GLY A 226 -5.78 -8.57 -0.49
CA GLY A 226 -5.85 -8.90 -1.90
C GLY A 226 -7.13 -8.41 -2.58
N SER A 227 -8.27 -8.56 -1.92
CA SER A 227 -9.53 -8.04 -2.44
C SER A 227 -9.54 -6.50 -2.49
N VAL A 228 -8.97 -5.83 -1.48
CA VAL A 228 -8.78 -4.36 -1.48
C VAL A 228 -7.90 -3.95 -2.66
N ALA A 229 -6.76 -4.61 -2.87
CA ALA A 229 -5.86 -4.33 -3.98
C ALA A 229 -6.53 -4.53 -5.35
N ALA A 230 -7.37 -5.57 -5.49
CA ALA A 230 -8.11 -5.81 -6.73
C ALA A 230 -9.10 -4.70 -7.07
N LEU A 231 -9.76 -4.11 -6.05
CA LEU A 231 -10.60 -2.93 -6.25
C LEU A 231 -9.78 -1.73 -6.77
N LEU A 232 -8.56 -1.53 -6.24
CA LEU A 232 -7.67 -0.45 -6.69
C LEU A 232 -7.19 -0.69 -8.14
N TYR A 233 -6.78 -1.90 -8.52
CA TYR A 233 -6.41 -2.21 -9.90
C TYR A 233 -7.58 -1.99 -10.88
N GLN A 234 -8.80 -2.39 -10.52
CA GLN A 234 -9.97 -2.05 -11.33
C GLN A 234 -10.17 -0.54 -11.41
N THR A 235 -10.04 0.19 -10.30
CA THR A 235 -10.15 1.65 -10.27
C THR A 235 -9.11 2.29 -11.19
N ALA A 236 -7.84 1.86 -11.14
CA ALA A 236 -6.79 2.32 -12.04
C ALA A 236 -7.16 2.13 -13.51
N ALA A 237 -7.75 0.98 -13.85
CA ALA A 237 -8.12 0.66 -15.22
C ALA A 237 -9.39 1.37 -15.71
N THR A 238 -10.32 1.75 -14.83
CA THR A 238 -11.67 2.17 -15.26
C THR A 238 -12.13 3.54 -14.77
N HIS A 239 -11.53 4.07 -13.70
CA HIS A 239 -11.98 5.33 -13.14
C HIS A 239 -11.53 6.52 -14.02
N PRO A 240 -12.43 7.45 -14.39
CA PRO A 240 -12.11 8.53 -15.34
C PRO A 240 -10.93 9.43 -14.94
N SER A 241 -10.69 9.62 -13.64
CA SER A 241 -9.59 10.49 -13.18
C SER A 241 -8.20 9.89 -13.38
N VAL A 242 -8.08 8.55 -13.55
CA VAL A 242 -6.77 7.88 -13.57
C VAL A 242 -6.61 6.85 -14.69
N SER A 243 -7.68 6.37 -15.32
CA SER A 243 -7.61 5.29 -16.33
C SER A 243 -6.84 5.66 -17.60
N ALA A 244 -6.62 6.94 -17.86
CA ALA A 244 -5.76 7.40 -18.95
C ALA A 244 -4.27 7.51 -18.55
N ASN A 245 -3.95 7.33 -17.28
CA ASN A 245 -2.59 7.43 -16.78
C ASN A 245 -1.96 6.02 -16.72
N PRO A 246 -0.90 5.74 -17.50
CA PRO A 246 -0.28 4.42 -17.54
C PRO A 246 0.42 4.00 -16.23
N ASN A 247 0.69 4.95 -15.34
CA ASN A 247 1.35 4.67 -14.05
C ASN A 247 0.34 4.25 -12.96
N ALA A 248 -0.96 4.42 -13.18
CA ALA A 248 -1.97 4.22 -12.14
C ALA A 248 -2.09 2.77 -11.67
N ASP A 249 -1.76 1.79 -12.52
CA ASP A 249 -1.79 0.37 -12.21
C ASP A 249 -0.40 -0.25 -11.94
N GLU A 250 0.63 0.59 -11.78
CA GLU A 250 1.95 0.13 -11.33
C GLU A 250 1.84 -0.48 -9.93
N SER A 251 2.43 -1.64 -9.73
CA SER A 251 2.36 -2.39 -8.47
C SER A 251 2.90 -1.61 -7.26
N THR A 252 3.88 -0.75 -7.49
CA THR A 252 4.42 0.16 -6.46
C THR A 252 3.45 1.29 -6.12
N VAL A 253 2.68 1.80 -7.06
CA VAL A 253 1.61 2.80 -6.82
C VAL A 253 0.49 2.18 -5.99
N ILE A 254 0.02 0.99 -6.38
CA ILE A 254 -0.99 0.26 -5.62
C ILE A 254 -0.49 -0.05 -4.20
N LYS A 255 0.76 -0.52 -4.05
CA LYS A 255 1.38 -0.75 -2.73
C LYS A 255 1.46 0.56 -1.92
N ALA A 256 1.92 1.66 -2.51
CA ALA A 256 1.98 2.96 -1.83
C ALA A 256 0.60 3.44 -1.37
N ALA A 257 -0.43 3.31 -2.21
CA ALA A 257 -1.80 3.69 -1.88
C ALA A 257 -2.40 2.83 -0.75
N LEU A 258 -2.11 1.51 -0.74
CA LEU A 258 -2.51 0.62 0.36
C LEU A 258 -1.86 1.03 1.69
N LEU A 259 -0.55 1.31 1.65
CA LEU A 259 0.22 1.66 2.85
C LEU A 259 -0.16 3.06 3.38
N ALA A 260 -0.18 4.09 2.53
CA ALA A 260 -0.51 5.45 2.95
C ALA A 260 -1.98 5.60 3.39
N GLY A 261 -2.87 4.83 2.77
CA GLY A 261 -4.29 4.80 3.08
C GLY A 261 -4.65 4.05 4.37
N ALA A 262 -3.72 3.33 4.99
CA ALA A 262 -3.99 2.58 6.21
C ALA A 262 -4.55 3.49 7.33
N ARG A 263 -5.42 2.92 8.17
CA ARG A 263 -5.99 3.61 9.34
C ARG A 263 -5.17 3.26 10.56
N HIS A 264 -4.54 4.26 11.15
CA HIS A 264 -3.72 4.10 12.34
C HIS A 264 -4.59 4.00 13.60
N ARG A 265 -4.30 3.01 14.44
CA ARG A 265 -4.93 2.86 15.77
C ARG A 265 -4.34 3.84 16.77
N ALA A 266 -5.06 4.09 17.86
CA ALA A 266 -4.52 4.85 18.98
C ALA A 266 -3.25 4.16 19.52
N GLY A 267 -2.17 4.92 19.67
CA GLY A 267 -0.88 4.41 20.15
C GLY A 267 0.00 3.77 19.09
N TRP A 268 -0.38 3.77 17.82
CA TRP A 268 0.53 3.39 16.73
C TRP A 268 1.78 4.24 16.73
N THR A 269 2.94 3.64 16.48
CA THR A 269 4.21 4.37 16.44
C THR A 269 5.26 3.65 15.60
N ASN A 270 5.99 4.40 14.80
CA ASN A 270 7.22 3.97 14.15
C ASN A 270 8.48 4.39 14.94
N ASN A 271 8.31 4.55 16.27
CA ASN A 271 9.38 4.85 17.23
C ASN A 271 10.26 6.07 16.85
N PRO A 272 9.69 7.25 16.58
CA PRO A 272 10.51 8.43 16.35
C PRO A 272 11.27 8.82 17.62
N THR A 273 12.44 9.42 17.44
CA THR A 273 13.18 9.99 18.57
C THR A 273 12.32 11.04 19.29
N ALA A 274 12.13 10.86 20.59
CA ALA A 274 11.16 11.66 21.37
C ALA A 274 11.66 13.06 21.73
N SER A 275 13.00 13.29 21.79
CA SER A 275 13.60 14.54 22.23
C SER A 275 15.00 14.76 21.66
N GLY A 276 15.54 15.97 21.85
CA GLY A 276 16.89 16.35 21.44
C GLY A 276 16.98 16.79 19.99
N VAL A 277 18.20 16.88 19.49
CA VAL A 277 18.52 17.45 18.16
C VAL A 277 17.97 16.63 16.98
N ILE A 278 17.59 15.38 17.21
CA ILE A 278 16.97 14.51 16.21
C ILE A 278 15.52 14.12 16.56
N ARG A 279 14.84 14.89 17.46
CA ARG A 279 13.43 14.70 17.76
C ARG A 279 12.61 14.64 16.47
N GLY A 280 11.70 13.65 16.37
CA GLY A 280 10.85 13.47 15.20
C GLY A 280 11.51 12.76 14.02
N ALA A 281 12.75 12.28 14.15
CA ALA A 281 13.35 11.39 13.15
C ALA A 281 13.21 9.92 13.58
N THR A 282 12.96 9.04 12.60
CA THR A 282 12.97 7.60 12.78
C THR A 282 13.85 6.92 11.72
N SER A 283 14.40 5.77 12.05
CA SER A 283 15.03 4.83 11.12
C SER A 283 14.19 3.57 10.91
N LYS A 284 12.95 3.56 11.42
CA LYS A 284 12.00 2.46 11.31
C LYS A 284 10.69 3.01 10.76
N PRO A 285 10.40 2.87 9.47
CA PRO A 285 9.23 3.48 8.85
C PRO A 285 7.90 2.90 9.35
N LEU A 286 7.92 1.69 9.96
CA LEU A 286 6.75 0.90 10.30
C LEU A 286 6.71 0.59 11.81
N ASP A 287 5.50 0.44 12.35
CA ASP A 287 5.30 -0.17 13.66
C ASP A 287 5.77 -1.62 13.66
N SER A 288 6.39 -2.06 14.75
CA SER A 288 7.01 -3.39 14.82
C SER A 288 6.01 -4.55 14.82
N THR A 289 4.74 -4.29 15.16
CA THR A 289 3.69 -5.32 15.25
C THR A 289 2.67 -5.17 14.12
N TYR A 290 2.31 -3.93 13.79
CA TYR A 290 1.17 -3.66 12.90
C TYR A 290 1.56 -3.06 11.55
N GLY A 291 2.86 -2.84 11.27
CA GLY A 291 3.28 -2.20 10.03
C GLY A 291 2.75 -0.77 9.92
N VAL A 292 2.06 -0.45 8.83
CA VAL A 292 1.30 0.80 8.68
C VAL A 292 -0.08 0.76 9.34
N ASP A 293 -0.45 -0.36 9.98
CA ASP A 293 -1.74 -0.66 10.61
C ASP A 293 -2.84 -1.12 9.64
N VAL A 294 -4.10 -0.79 9.86
CA VAL A 294 -5.25 -1.45 9.23
C VAL A 294 -5.48 -0.95 7.81
N VAL A 295 -5.49 -1.86 6.85
CA VAL A 295 -5.87 -1.56 5.45
C VAL A 295 -7.22 -0.83 5.40
N ASN A 296 -7.34 0.20 4.53
CA ASN A 296 -8.57 0.95 4.39
C ASN A 296 -8.83 1.31 2.92
N ILE A 297 -9.84 0.69 2.32
CA ILE A 297 -10.14 0.85 0.89
C ILE A 297 -10.65 2.25 0.54
N ASP A 298 -11.44 2.90 1.39
CA ASP A 298 -11.93 4.25 1.08
C ASP A 298 -10.77 5.24 0.97
N ARG A 299 -9.84 5.20 1.94
CA ARG A 299 -8.65 6.06 1.94
C ARG A 299 -7.73 5.75 0.76
N SER A 300 -7.45 4.47 0.50
CA SER A 300 -6.61 4.05 -0.64
C SER A 300 -7.23 4.41 -1.99
N HIS A 301 -8.57 4.31 -2.11
CA HIS A 301 -9.28 4.75 -3.31
C HIS A 301 -9.20 6.26 -3.50
N ARG A 302 -9.32 7.07 -2.43
CA ARG A 302 -9.13 8.53 -2.49
C ARG A 302 -7.73 8.89 -2.94
N ILE A 303 -6.72 8.21 -2.44
CA ILE A 303 -5.33 8.39 -2.87
C ILE A 303 -5.21 8.15 -4.37
N LEU A 304 -5.65 6.98 -4.83
CA LEU A 304 -5.50 6.60 -6.24
C LEU A 304 -6.26 7.56 -7.16
N THR A 305 -7.52 7.89 -6.83
CA THR A 305 -8.36 8.79 -7.64
C THR A 305 -7.97 10.26 -7.53
N GLY A 306 -7.18 10.65 -6.53
CA GLY A 306 -6.56 11.96 -6.40
C GLY A 306 -5.56 12.28 -7.52
N GLY A 307 -5.09 11.23 -8.20
CA GLY A 307 -4.25 11.31 -9.39
C GLY A 307 -2.78 11.58 -9.09
N GLU A 308 -1.99 11.45 -10.14
CA GLU A 308 -0.56 11.65 -10.11
C GLU A 308 -0.19 13.15 -10.02
N ARG A 309 0.82 13.46 -9.22
CA ARG A 309 1.35 14.82 -9.02
C ARG A 309 2.86 14.77 -8.96
N ASP A 310 3.52 15.21 -10.03
CA ASP A 310 4.97 15.14 -10.18
C ASP A 310 5.70 15.93 -9.09
N GLY A 311 6.69 15.29 -8.47
CA GLY A 311 7.59 15.94 -7.55
C GLY A 311 8.53 16.93 -8.25
N ALA A 312 8.66 18.14 -7.72
CA ALA A 312 9.54 19.15 -8.29
C ALA A 312 11.03 18.91 -7.95
N ALA A 313 11.94 19.27 -8.86
CA ALA A 313 13.38 19.13 -8.64
C ALA A 313 13.94 20.16 -7.60
N THR A 314 13.19 21.21 -7.28
CA THR A 314 13.56 22.20 -6.27
C THR A 314 12.34 22.56 -5.42
N SER A 315 12.57 22.91 -4.15
CA SER A 315 11.49 23.29 -3.24
C SER A 315 10.73 24.55 -3.69
N ALA A 316 11.39 25.46 -4.40
CA ALA A 316 10.77 26.68 -4.92
C ALA A 316 9.81 26.40 -6.10
N ALA A 317 10.07 25.35 -6.87
CA ALA A 317 9.23 24.94 -8.01
C ALA A 317 8.09 23.98 -7.59
N ALA A 318 8.11 23.47 -6.34
CA ALA A 318 7.10 22.56 -5.86
C ALA A 318 5.71 23.21 -5.85
N THR A 319 4.75 22.59 -6.52
CA THR A 319 3.35 22.99 -6.53
C THR A 319 2.60 22.40 -5.33
N ILE A 320 1.50 23.05 -4.93
CA ILE A 320 0.65 22.51 -3.86
C ILE A 320 0.01 21.21 -4.36
N ILE A 321 0.16 20.17 -3.56
CA ILE A 321 -0.47 18.87 -3.81
C ILE A 321 -1.86 18.82 -3.14
N PRO A 322 -2.82 18.09 -3.73
CA PRO A 322 -4.14 17.89 -3.15
C PRO A 322 -4.06 17.07 -1.85
N GLN A 323 -5.17 16.99 -1.11
CA GLN A 323 -5.25 16.29 0.17
C GLN A 323 -5.02 14.78 0.07
N ALA A 324 -5.20 14.19 -1.10
CA ALA A 324 -4.85 12.81 -1.40
C ALA A 324 -4.32 12.71 -2.84
N GLY A 325 -3.33 11.87 -3.04
CA GLY A 325 -2.73 11.66 -4.36
C GLY A 325 -1.51 10.78 -4.29
N TRP A 326 -0.85 10.65 -5.42
CA TRP A 326 0.34 9.83 -5.59
C TRP A 326 1.24 10.38 -6.69
N ASP A 327 2.46 9.85 -6.77
CA ASP A 327 3.42 10.08 -7.84
C ASP A 327 4.21 8.79 -8.12
N PHE A 328 4.53 8.54 -9.38
CA PHE A 328 5.44 7.49 -9.81
C PHE A 328 6.53 8.08 -10.67
N GLU A 329 7.76 7.96 -10.23
CA GLU A 329 8.87 8.61 -10.88
C GLU A 329 10.16 7.79 -10.85
N VAL A 330 11.07 8.11 -11.75
CA VAL A 330 12.44 7.61 -11.76
C VAL A 330 13.35 8.66 -11.14
N ILE A 331 13.87 8.38 -9.94
CA ILE A 331 14.76 9.30 -9.24
C ILE A 331 16.23 8.97 -9.56
N PRO A 332 16.99 9.90 -10.19
CA PRO A 332 18.41 9.73 -10.42
C PRO A 332 19.23 9.67 -9.11
N SER A 333 20.48 9.23 -9.20
CA SER A 333 21.40 9.26 -8.07
C SER A 333 21.53 10.68 -7.48
N ALA A 334 21.51 10.77 -6.15
CA ALA A 334 21.64 12.02 -5.39
C ALA A 334 20.58 13.09 -5.74
N ALA A 335 19.52 12.73 -6.47
CA ALA A 335 18.45 13.65 -6.78
C ALA A 335 17.43 13.76 -5.63
N THR A 336 16.68 14.84 -5.66
CA THR A 336 15.63 15.15 -4.68
C THR A 336 14.35 15.51 -5.42
N ARG A 337 13.22 15.17 -4.81
CA ARG A 337 11.88 15.60 -5.23
C ARG A 337 11.17 16.28 -4.08
N TYR A 338 10.39 17.31 -4.40
CA TYR A 338 9.71 18.14 -3.44
C TYR A 338 8.22 18.21 -3.74
N TYR A 339 7.40 18.05 -2.70
CA TYR A 339 5.95 18.12 -2.73
C TYR A 339 5.51 19.19 -1.72
N ARG A 340 4.68 20.14 -2.13
CA ARG A 340 4.27 21.28 -1.29
C ARG A 340 2.87 21.07 -0.73
N ILE A 341 2.73 21.23 0.58
CA ILE A 341 1.48 21.12 1.31
C ILE A 341 1.14 22.51 1.84
N ARG A 342 -0.12 22.94 1.69
CA ARG A 342 -0.63 24.16 2.33
C ARG A 342 -1.91 23.84 3.07
N SER A 343 -2.10 24.43 4.26
CA SER A 343 -3.36 24.38 4.98
C SER A 343 -3.52 25.63 5.85
N THR A 344 -4.68 26.25 5.79
CA THR A 344 -5.07 27.37 6.65
C THR A 344 -5.52 26.91 8.03
N ARG A 345 -5.72 25.60 8.23
CA ARG A 345 -6.14 24.95 9.47
C ARG A 345 -5.13 23.89 9.89
N PRO A 346 -5.11 23.51 11.18
CA PRO A 346 -4.30 22.36 11.60
C PRO A 346 -4.72 21.07 10.85
N ILE A 347 -3.74 20.36 10.31
CA ILE A 347 -3.94 19.04 9.68
C ILE A 347 -3.97 18.00 10.80
N SER A 348 -5.12 17.40 11.04
CA SER A 348 -5.29 16.45 12.14
C SER A 348 -4.46 15.19 11.98
N GLU A 349 -4.23 14.75 10.72
CA GLU A 349 -3.44 13.58 10.36
C GLU A 349 -2.79 13.79 9.00
N LEU A 350 -1.51 13.45 8.88
CA LEU A 350 -0.78 13.34 7.62
C LEU A 350 -0.12 11.98 7.55
N SER A 351 -0.42 11.20 6.51
CA SER A 351 0.31 10.00 6.13
C SER A 351 0.93 10.22 4.76
N PHE A 352 2.24 10.03 4.65
CA PHE A 352 3.00 10.12 3.41
C PHE A 352 3.99 8.95 3.32
N ILE A 353 3.80 8.07 2.34
CA ILE A 353 4.60 6.87 2.11
C ILE A 353 5.41 7.03 0.83
N ALA A 354 6.68 6.60 0.87
CA ALA A 354 7.45 6.25 -0.31
C ALA A 354 7.73 4.74 -0.31
N THR A 355 7.63 4.09 -1.46
CA THR A 355 8.04 2.68 -1.65
C THR A 355 8.64 2.48 -3.03
N TRP A 356 9.57 1.54 -3.14
CA TRP A 356 10.29 1.26 -4.39
C TRP A 356 10.73 -0.18 -4.51
N HIS A 357 11.02 -0.59 -5.73
CA HIS A 357 11.58 -1.89 -6.00
C HIS A 357 13.12 -1.83 -6.03
N ARG A 358 13.78 -2.87 -5.54
CA ARG A 358 15.18 -3.13 -5.84
C ARG A 358 15.30 -3.82 -7.20
N THR A 359 16.33 -3.52 -7.98
CA THR A 359 16.54 -4.19 -9.26
C THR A 359 17.12 -5.58 -9.02
N ALA A 360 16.28 -6.61 -9.14
CA ALA A 360 16.66 -8.02 -9.03
C ALA A 360 16.70 -8.65 -10.44
N THR A 361 17.89 -9.00 -10.91
CA THR A 361 18.12 -9.67 -12.21
C THR A 361 18.94 -10.94 -12.08
N SER A 362 19.30 -11.33 -10.85
CA SER A 362 20.02 -12.53 -10.51
C SER A 362 19.53 -13.09 -9.19
N ALA A 363 19.41 -14.41 -9.11
CA ALA A 363 19.00 -15.11 -7.90
C ALA A 363 20.12 -15.26 -6.84
N ILE A 364 21.38 -15.14 -7.24
CA ILE A 364 22.54 -15.46 -6.37
C ILE A 364 23.11 -14.22 -5.68
N ALA A 365 23.23 -13.10 -6.40
CA ALA A 365 23.72 -11.85 -5.82
C ALA A 365 22.58 -11.10 -5.11
N ALA A 366 22.84 -10.59 -3.91
CA ALA A 366 21.93 -9.67 -3.25
C ALA A 366 21.84 -8.38 -4.09
N PRO A 367 20.63 -8.02 -4.60
CA PRO A 367 20.47 -6.79 -5.35
C PRO A 367 20.71 -5.59 -4.44
N THR A 368 21.34 -4.54 -4.99
CA THR A 368 21.42 -3.26 -4.30
C THR A 368 20.04 -2.63 -4.23
N ILE A 369 19.72 -2.03 -3.09
CA ILE A 369 18.53 -1.22 -2.90
C ILE A 369 18.93 0.26 -2.97
N ALA A 370 18.08 1.09 -3.54
CA ALA A 370 18.21 2.53 -3.42
C ALA A 370 17.89 2.95 -1.98
N ASP A 371 18.59 3.93 -1.47
CA ASP A 371 18.32 4.54 -0.18
C ASP A 371 17.62 5.89 -0.43
N ILE A 372 16.36 6.01 -0.02
CA ILE A 372 15.52 7.19 -0.24
C ILE A 372 14.96 7.64 1.10
N ASP A 373 15.36 8.81 1.56
CA ASP A 373 14.88 9.42 2.80
C ASP A 373 13.68 10.34 2.53
N LEU A 374 12.76 10.42 3.49
CA LEU A 374 11.72 11.43 3.54
C LEU A 374 11.99 12.43 4.67
N THR A 375 11.81 13.73 4.39
CA THR A 375 11.87 14.79 5.41
C THR A 375 10.83 15.87 5.15
N LEU A 376 10.06 16.24 6.17
CA LEU A 376 9.10 17.34 6.13
C LEU A 376 9.75 18.61 6.69
N PHE A 377 9.66 19.69 5.93
CA PHE A 377 10.12 21.02 6.30
C PHE A 377 8.93 21.99 6.40
N ARG A 378 9.07 23.05 7.19
CA ARG A 378 8.16 24.20 7.15
C ARG A 378 8.70 25.28 6.22
N VAL A 379 7.82 25.89 5.44
CA VAL A 379 8.16 27.10 4.67
C VAL A 379 8.07 28.31 5.60
N ASN A 380 9.17 29.07 5.70
CA ASN A 380 9.21 30.28 6.51
C ASN A 380 8.72 31.51 5.73
N THR A 381 8.62 32.67 6.39
CA THR A 381 8.12 33.92 5.82
C THR A 381 8.95 34.47 4.67
N THR A 382 10.18 34.01 4.49
CA THR A 382 11.05 34.40 3.36
C THR A 382 11.04 33.38 2.21
N GLY A 383 10.24 32.29 2.34
CA GLY A 383 10.16 31.21 1.37
C GLY A 383 11.26 30.13 1.54
N GLY A 384 12.11 30.26 2.56
CA GLY A 384 13.11 29.23 2.92
C GLY A 384 12.49 28.05 3.67
N LEU A 385 13.27 26.99 3.84
CA LEU A 385 12.85 25.77 4.53
C LEU A 385 13.45 25.71 5.94
N ASP A 386 12.59 25.66 6.95
CA ASP A 386 12.97 25.43 8.33
C ASP A 386 12.80 23.95 8.67
N THR A 387 13.80 23.36 9.32
CA THR A 387 13.70 21.95 9.76
C THR A 387 12.67 21.80 10.89
N LEU A 388 11.89 20.72 10.80
CA LEU A 388 11.00 20.28 11.87
C LEU A 388 11.64 19.20 12.74
N VAL A 389 12.79 18.67 12.32
CA VAL A 389 13.60 17.76 13.13
C VAL A 389 14.27 18.56 14.24
N GLY A 390 14.17 18.04 15.48
CA GLY A 390 14.67 18.70 16.67
C GLY A 390 13.57 19.35 17.52
N GLU A 391 13.95 19.96 18.62
CA GLU A 391 13.01 20.51 19.62
C GLU A 391 12.15 21.66 19.05
N ALA A 392 12.65 22.43 18.11
CA ALA A 392 11.89 23.51 17.47
C ALA A 392 10.63 22.99 16.74
N GLY A 393 10.64 21.75 16.27
CA GLY A 393 9.49 21.10 15.65
C GLY A 393 8.31 20.88 16.59
N ALA A 394 8.54 20.84 17.92
CA ALA A 394 7.47 20.63 18.90
C ALA A 394 6.38 21.72 18.88
N ALA A 395 6.68 22.89 18.31
CA ALA A 395 5.71 23.98 18.14
C ALA A 395 4.71 23.70 17.00
N TYR A 396 4.96 22.71 16.13
CA TYR A 396 4.20 22.52 14.89
C TYR A 396 3.45 21.20 14.78
N TYR A 397 3.85 20.17 15.54
CA TYR A 397 3.14 18.89 15.56
C TYR A 397 3.22 18.23 16.93
N THR A 398 2.22 17.42 17.28
CA THR A 398 2.14 16.83 18.65
C THR A 398 2.72 15.43 18.73
N ALA A 399 2.53 14.59 17.70
CA ALA A 399 3.00 13.21 17.71
C ALA A 399 3.37 12.74 16.30
N GLY A 400 4.20 11.70 16.22
CA GLY A 400 4.67 11.11 14.97
C GLY A 400 6.07 11.57 14.57
N ASN A 401 6.41 11.39 13.29
CA ASN A 401 7.72 11.69 12.74
C ASN A 401 7.66 12.69 11.58
N VAL A 402 8.68 13.51 11.45
CA VAL A 402 8.89 14.47 10.37
C VAL A 402 10.08 14.10 9.48
N ALA A 403 10.79 13.04 9.84
CA ALA A 403 11.82 12.44 9.00
C ALA A 403 11.81 10.92 9.16
N SER A 404 11.91 10.21 8.05
CA SER A 404 12.00 8.76 7.96
C SER A 404 13.23 8.41 7.12
N ARG A 405 14.18 7.66 7.72
CA ARG A 405 15.56 7.49 7.21
C ARG A 405 16.05 6.08 7.48
N SER A 406 15.47 5.10 6.80
CA SER A 406 15.92 3.71 6.89
C SER A 406 16.90 3.38 5.78
N ALA A 407 18.10 2.97 6.13
CA ALA A 407 19.10 2.53 5.15
C ALA A 407 18.90 1.07 4.68
N VAL A 408 17.87 0.39 5.15
CA VAL A 408 17.63 -1.04 4.86
C VAL A 408 16.25 -1.33 4.28
N ASP A 409 15.27 -0.46 4.50
CA ASP A 409 13.92 -0.62 3.96
C ASP A 409 13.80 -0.12 2.51
N ASN A 410 12.76 -0.56 1.83
CA ASN A 410 12.24 0.02 0.59
C ASN A 410 10.87 0.69 0.82
N ILE A 411 10.66 1.15 2.02
CA ILE A 411 9.52 1.94 2.47
C ILE A 411 10.06 3.04 3.37
N GLU A 412 9.58 4.27 3.16
CA GLU A 412 9.72 5.35 4.12
C GLU A 412 8.34 5.92 4.43
N HIS A 413 8.10 6.27 5.69
CA HIS A 413 6.79 6.72 6.16
C HIS A 413 6.91 7.92 7.08
N ILE A 414 6.33 9.04 6.67
CA ILE A 414 6.02 10.15 7.55
C ILE A 414 4.57 10.03 7.98
N TYR A 415 4.36 9.89 9.28
CA TYR A 415 3.06 9.91 9.92
C TYR A 415 3.09 10.86 11.10
N LEU A 416 2.19 11.83 11.10
CA LEU A 416 2.10 12.79 12.19
C LEU A 416 0.66 13.27 12.40
N THR A 417 0.41 13.77 13.61
CA THR A 417 -0.90 14.28 14.01
C THR A 417 -0.80 15.73 14.49
N ASN A 418 -1.90 16.48 14.25
CA ASN A 418 -2.03 17.87 14.64
C ASN A 418 -0.90 18.77 14.12
N LEU A 419 -0.60 18.66 12.82
CA LEU A 419 0.31 19.58 12.16
C LEU A 419 -0.34 20.97 12.12
N ALA A 420 0.34 22.00 12.65
CA ALA A 420 -0.17 23.36 12.70
C ALA A 420 -0.49 23.90 11.31
N ALA A 421 -1.43 24.86 11.23
CA ALA A 421 -1.68 25.59 9.99
C ALA A 421 -0.39 26.20 9.44
N GLY A 422 -0.23 26.19 8.12
CA GLY A 422 0.97 26.71 7.47
C GLY A 422 1.25 26.07 6.12
N GLU A 423 2.44 26.36 5.64
CA GLU A 423 2.94 25.81 4.39
C GLU A 423 4.17 24.93 4.68
N TYR A 424 4.17 23.76 4.06
CA TYR A 424 5.18 22.73 4.27
C TYR A 424 5.68 22.20 2.94
N VAL A 425 6.91 21.68 2.96
CA VAL A 425 7.49 20.96 1.82
C VAL A 425 7.99 19.62 2.31
N LEU A 426 7.51 18.56 1.69
CA LEU A 426 8.03 17.23 1.85
C LEU A 426 9.13 17.01 0.82
N GLU A 427 10.27 16.53 1.28
CA GLU A 427 11.43 16.14 0.49
C GLU A 427 11.52 14.63 0.43
N ALA A 428 11.57 14.06 -0.77
CA ALA A 428 12.02 12.70 -1.04
C ALA A 428 13.42 12.78 -1.66
N LYS A 429 14.41 12.31 -0.92
CA LYS A 429 15.82 12.45 -1.29
C LYS A 429 16.50 11.11 -1.42
N ARG A 430 17.07 10.85 -2.60
CA ARG A 430 17.90 9.69 -2.79
C ARG A 430 19.29 9.91 -2.22
N ILE A 431 19.68 9.03 -1.30
CA ILE A 431 20.96 9.06 -0.59
C ILE A 431 22.00 8.25 -1.36
N GLY A 432 23.26 8.63 -1.23
CA GLY A 432 24.40 7.93 -1.82
C GLY A 432 24.64 8.26 -3.29
N THR A 433 25.62 7.56 -3.87
CA THR A 433 26.18 7.83 -5.21
C THR A 433 25.94 6.69 -6.21
N ALA A 434 25.06 5.75 -5.90
CA ALA A 434 24.73 4.65 -6.81
C ALA A 434 24.23 5.19 -8.15
N THR A 435 24.83 4.76 -9.26
CA THR A 435 24.59 5.33 -10.60
C THR A 435 23.27 4.85 -11.24
N THR A 436 22.74 3.71 -10.80
CA THR A 436 21.48 3.16 -11.32
C THR A 436 20.32 3.99 -10.83
N ALA A 437 19.47 4.49 -11.72
CA ALA A 437 18.22 5.15 -11.34
C ALA A 437 17.28 4.15 -10.62
N ALA A 438 16.40 4.67 -9.77
CA ALA A 438 15.40 3.87 -9.07
C ALA A 438 14.00 4.41 -9.37
N SER A 439 13.11 3.54 -9.81
CA SER A 439 11.68 3.85 -9.86
C SER A 439 11.12 3.76 -8.47
N TYR A 440 10.36 4.78 -8.04
CA TYR A 440 9.70 4.82 -6.75
C TYR A 440 8.30 5.39 -6.88
N SER A 441 7.43 5.02 -5.96
CA SER A 441 6.11 5.60 -5.81
C SER A 441 6.01 6.29 -4.47
N VAL A 442 5.36 7.44 -4.46
CA VAL A 442 4.89 8.09 -3.24
C VAL A 442 3.38 8.16 -3.25
N ALA A 443 2.79 8.10 -2.07
CA ALA A 443 1.36 8.30 -1.87
C ALA A 443 1.12 9.04 -0.57
N TRP A 444 0.08 9.86 -0.53
CA TRP A 444 -0.26 10.63 0.66
C TRP A 444 -1.75 10.79 0.85
N ILE A 445 -2.11 11.00 2.11
CA ILE A 445 -3.47 11.39 2.48
C ILE A 445 -3.46 12.31 3.71
N MET A 446 -4.29 13.32 3.62
CA MET A 446 -4.70 14.21 4.71
C MET A 446 -6.23 14.16 4.82
N PRO A 447 -6.83 14.45 5.98
CA PRO A 447 -8.27 14.57 6.07
C PRO A 447 -8.79 15.64 5.11
N ALA A 448 -9.89 15.33 4.43
CA ALA A 448 -10.54 16.28 3.56
C ALA A 448 -11.01 17.51 4.35
N ILE A 449 -10.77 18.70 3.82
CA ILE A 449 -11.36 19.94 4.33
C ILE A 449 -12.74 20.06 3.70
N ILE A 450 -13.79 20.05 4.53
CA ILE A 450 -15.16 20.18 4.03
C ILE A 450 -15.34 21.51 3.34
N GLY A 451 -15.74 21.50 2.07
CA GLY A 451 -15.91 22.69 1.25
C GLY A 451 -14.71 23.07 0.39
N ASP A 452 -13.55 22.44 0.57
CA ASP A 452 -12.38 22.57 -0.31
C ASP A 452 -12.57 21.67 -1.55
N LEU A 453 -13.27 22.21 -2.55
CA LEU A 453 -13.64 21.44 -3.74
C LEU A 453 -12.49 21.29 -4.74
N ASN A 454 -11.55 22.25 -4.77
CA ASN A 454 -10.38 22.20 -5.62
C ASN A 454 -9.18 21.50 -4.95
N GLN A 455 -9.30 21.15 -3.66
CA GLN A 455 -8.32 20.44 -2.85
C GLN A 455 -6.96 21.17 -2.73
N ASP A 456 -6.99 22.50 -2.67
CA ASP A 456 -5.78 23.31 -2.52
C ASP A 456 -5.43 23.64 -1.05
N GLY A 457 -6.21 23.10 -0.10
CA GLY A 457 -6.03 23.28 1.34
C GLY A 457 -6.69 24.54 1.91
N GLN A 458 -7.50 25.23 1.14
CA GLN A 458 -8.28 26.39 1.53
C GLN A 458 -9.76 26.18 1.18
N VAL A 459 -10.64 26.96 1.79
CA VAL A 459 -12.04 27.07 1.35
C VAL A 459 -12.28 28.54 1.02
N ASP A 460 -12.31 28.85 -0.27
CA ASP A 460 -12.33 30.24 -0.73
C ASP A 460 -13.25 30.47 -1.95
N GLY A 461 -13.04 31.62 -2.65
CA GLY A 461 -13.84 31.99 -3.81
C GLY A 461 -13.74 31.00 -4.98
N VAL A 462 -12.69 30.20 -5.08
CA VAL A 462 -12.53 29.20 -6.15
C VAL A 462 -13.46 28.02 -5.89
N ASP A 463 -13.60 27.60 -4.62
CA ASP A 463 -14.53 26.52 -4.23
C ASP A 463 -15.98 26.96 -4.41
N LEU A 464 -16.28 28.21 -4.01
CA LEU A 464 -17.59 28.80 -4.25
C LEU A 464 -17.91 28.84 -5.76
N ALA A 465 -16.97 29.25 -6.60
CA ALA A 465 -17.15 29.26 -8.04
C ALA A 465 -17.37 27.83 -8.61
N THR A 466 -16.67 26.84 -8.06
CA THR A 466 -16.83 25.43 -8.41
C THR A 466 -18.24 24.94 -8.06
N LEU A 467 -18.70 25.19 -6.81
CA LEU A 467 -20.06 24.88 -6.40
C LEU A 467 -21.10 25.55 -7.33
N LEU A 468 -20.97 26.86 -7.57
CA LEU A 468 -21.92 27.60 -8.39
C LEU A 468 -21.95 27.09 -9.84
N SER A 469 -20.83 26.67 -10.40
CA SER A 469 -20.79 26.06 -11.74
C SER A 469 -21.47 24.70 -11.82
N ALA A 470 -21.53 23.99 -10.70
CA ALA A 470 -22.17 22.67 -10.56
C ALA A 470 -23.60 22.76 -10.00
N TRP A 471 -24.15 23.95 -9.79
CA TRP A 471 -25.44 24.15 -9.12
C TRP A 471 -26.57 23.36 -9.79
N GLY A 472 -27.29 22.56 -8.98
CA GLY A 472 -28.37 21.69 -9.46
C GLY A 472 -27.90 20.39 -10.10
N SER A 473 -26.59 20.15 -10.15
CA SER A 473 -26.03 18.87 -10.64
C SER A 473 -25.86 17.85 -9.51
N THR A 474 -25.71 16.59 -9.88
CA THR A 474 -25.41 15.47 -8.96
C THR A 474 -23.93 15.21 -8.80
N THR A 475 -23.06 16.03 -9.41
CA THR A 475 -21.61 15.87 -9.41
C THR A 475 -20.90 17.21 -9.37
N GLY A 476 -19.74 17.26 -8.69
CA GLY A 476 -18.82 18.39 -8.76
C GLY A 476 -19.11 19.56 -7.82
N GLY A 477 -20.08 19.51 -6.95
CA GLY A 477 -20.40 20.58 -5.98
C GLY A 477 -21.16 20.08 -4.78
N ASP A 478 -21.48 18.80 -4.76
CA ASP A 478 -22.17 18.10 -3.68
C ASP A 478 -21.18 17.86 -2.53
N VAL A 479 -21.12 18.80 -1.60
CA VAL A 479 -20.19 18.80 -0.46
C VAL A 479 -20.66 17.86 0.63
N ASN A 480 -21.99 17.72 0.77
CA ASN A 480 -22.61 16.91 1.84
C ASN A 480 -22.91 15.47 1.44
N GLY A 481 -22.82 15.14 0.13
CA GLY A 481 -23.06 13.81 -0.40
C GLY A 481 -24.54 13.42 -0.51
N ASP A 482 -25.47 14.42 -0.55
CA ASP A 482 -26.91 14.14 -0.63
C ASP A 482 -27.42 13.95 -2.08
N GLY A 483 -26.56 14.13 -3.06
CA GLY A 483 -26.82 13.92 -4.48
C GLY A 483 -27.26 15.20 -5.23
N ALA A 484 -27.13 16.37 -4.63
CA ALA A 484 -27.44 17.66 -5.28
C ALA A 484 -26.46 18.75 -4.83
N ALA A 485 -25.92 19.50 -5.76
CA ALA A 485 -25.18 20.73 -5.44
C ALA A 485 -26.19 21.87 -5.23
N ASP A 486 -26.44 22.27 -3.97
CA ASP A 486 -27.49 23.24 -3.64
C ASP A 486 -27.11 24.19 -2.48
N GLY A 487 -28.14 24.83 -1.87
CA GLY A 487 -27.96 25.79 -0.78
C GLY A 487 -27.39 25.16 0.50
N THR A 488 -27.51 23.86 0.69
CA THR A 488 -26.92 23.13 1.82
C THR A 488 -25.41 23.08 1.67
N ASP A 489 -24.92 22.78 0.45
CA ASP A 489 -23.49 22.76 0.13
C ASP A 489 -22.87 24.15 0.23
N LEU A 490 -23.61 25.18 -0.21
CA LEU A 490 -23.19 26.57 -0.02
C LEU A 490 -23.01 26.89 1.47
N ALA A 491 -23.89 26.41 2.34
CA ALA A 491 -23.74 26.63 3.77
C ALA A 491 -22.48 25.92 4.33
N TYR A 492 -22.12 24.74 3.82
CA TYR A 492 -20.85 24.07 4.17
C TYR A 492 -19.63 24.87 3.74
N ILE A 493 -19.60 25.38 2.51
CA ILE A 493 -18.49 26.24 2.04
C ILE A 493 -18.40 27.48 2.92
N LEU A 494 -19.50 28.19 3.15
CA LEU A 494 -19.48 29.41 3.96
C LEU A 494 -19.09 29.17 5.42
N SER A 495 -19.50 28.06 6.01
CA SER A 495 -19.15 27.70 7.39
C SER A 495 -17.69 27.28 7.55
N ASN A 496 -17.03 26.90 6.47
CA ASN A 496 -15.64 26.49 6.43
C ASN A 496 -14.73 27.50 5.73
N TRP A 497 -15.22 28.70 5.42
CA TRP A 497 -14.50 29.73 4.71
C TRP A 497 -13.24 30.18 5.44
N GLY A 498 -12.08 30.27 4.74
CA GLY A 498 -10.78 30.76 5.23
C GLY A 498 -9.75 29.70 5.49
#